data_4e575187e8c0356d1502d1730321d785
#
_entry.id   4e575187e8c0356d1502d1730321d785
#
_cell.length_a   1.000
_cell.length_b   1.000
_cell.length_c   1.000
_cell.angle_alpha   90.00
_cell.angle_beta   90.00
_cell.angle_gamma   90.00
#
_symmetry.space_group_name_H-M   'P 1'
#
loop_
_entity.id
_entity.type
_entity.pdbx_description
1 polymer ?
#
loop_
_entity_poly.entity_id
_entity_poly.type
_entity_poly.pdbx_seq_one_letter_code
_entity_poly.pdbx_strand_id
1 'polypeptide(L)'
;MQGTPDYYDMINIGFGPAGIALACALEEAAHRPLETGQCLFLDKHPNCAWHPEFLLDGTDINHHLLRDLVTPRNPQSRHSFAMYLKEHGRLYQFGLLGRPASRNEWSDYVAWVGKAFASHVHYEEEVLEIRPVTEDGEIQLLLVMTSRGQYLTRNLVLSSGSTPNIPSQFEQMDCARVIHTSRYLSSLEGLDRQAAWAFAVVGSGQSAGESIIDLLNRFPNAQVTSIHRSSGFKIAQLGQFPNQAFHPDRVAYFHKLGQAEKAMILEEVKSTNYSGIDVDESQALYSLFYEGLVSNQPRLALKIFTHIESASQTPDKLILHTCDPYTLERSSVEADYVFLGTGYKQDYVPPLLSQLQPWLSLGSDNGVQVEQNYRLTTAPSFRPAIFVNGLSERSHGIGEGQSFSLLAMRAGILTHSLF
;
A
#
# COMPACT_ATOMS: atom_id res chain seq x y z
N MET A 1 -18.47 -2.66 -35.11
CA MET A 1 -19.66 -2.46 -34.26
C MET A 1 -19.22 -2.76 -32.85
N GLN A 2 -19.14 -1.77 -31.98
CA GLN A 2 -18.89 -2.01 -30.55
C GLN A 2 -20.19 -2.65 -30.02
N GLY A 3 -20.11 -3.87 -29.48
CA GLY A 3 -21.22 -4.54 -28.84
C GLY A 3 -21.74 -3.71 -27.65
N THR A 4 -22.96 -3.98 -27.20
CA THR A 4 -23.49 -3.38 -25.97
C THR A 4 -22.56 -3.78 -24.81
N PRO A 5 -22.13 -2.83 -23.93
CA PRO A 5 -21.27 -3.19 -22.80
C PRO A 5 -21.94 -4.20 -21.89
N ASP A 6 -21.17 -5.15 -21.37
CA ASP A 6 -21.67 -6.11 -20.36
C ASP A 6 -22.01 -5.36 -19.06
N TYR A 7 -23.09 -5.76 -18.41
CA TYR A 7 -23.54 -5.17 -17.16
C TYR A 7 -23.18 -6.05 -15.95
N TYR A 8 -22.68 -5.40 -14.89
CA TYR A 8 -22.43 -6.02 -13.60
C TYR A 8 -23.09 -5.18 -12.48
N ASP A 9 -23.67 -5.82 -11.49
CA ASP A 9 -24.23 -5.11 -10.33
C ASP A 9 -23.13 -4.43 -9.51
N MET A 10 -21.94 -5.03 -9.47
CA MET A 10 -20.76 -4.50 -8.80
C MET A 10 -19.49 -4.74 -9.62
N ILE A 11 -18.72 -3.68 -9.79
CA ILE A 11 -17.34 -3.78 -10.30
C ILE A 11 -16.38 -3.31 -9.20
N ASN A 12 -15.39 -4.15 -8.86
CA ASN A 12 -14.30 -3.80 -7.96
C ASN A 12 -13.02 -3.55 -8.75
N ILE A 13 -12.37 -2.42 -8.53
CA ILE A 13 -11.11 -2.05 -9.19
C ILE A 13 -9.94 -2.32 -8.24
N GLY A 14 -9.08 -3.23 -8.63
CA GLY A 14 -7.94 -3.74 -7.85
C GLY A 14 -8.25 -5.05 -7.13
N PHE A 15 -7.42 -6.08 -7.35
CA PHE A 15 -7.57 -7.40 -6.72
C PHE A 15 -6.36 -7.79 -5.86
N GLY A 16 -5.84 -6.79 -5.12
CA GLY A 16 -4.92 -7.00 -3.99
C GLY A 16 -5.67 -7.43 -2.73
N PRO A 17 -5.03 -7.41 -1.54
CA PRO A 17 -5.61 -7.89 -0.28
C PRO A 17 -7.01 -7.33 0.03
N ALA A 18 -7.26 -6.04 -0.29
CA ALA A 18 -8.56 -5.42 -0.06
C ALA A 18 -9.67 -6.00 -0.96
N GLY A 19 -9.39 -6.19 -2.25
CA GLY A 19 -10.32 -6.84 -3.19
C GLY A 19 -10.55 -8.30 -2.85
N ILE A 20 -9.49 -9.03 -2.46
CA ILE A 20 -9.58 -10.45 -2.06
C ILE A 20 -10.43 -10.62 -0.80
N ALA A 21 -10.24 -9.77 0.23
CA ALA A 21 -11.07 -9.82 1.44
C ALA A 21 -12.54 -9.52 1.15
N LEU A 22 -12.82 -8.60 0.21
CA LEU A 22 -14.18 -8.33 -0.26
C LEU A 22 -14.76 -9.56 -0.98
N ALA A 23 -13.99 -10.23 -1.84
CA ALA A 23 -14.44 -11.46 -2.50
C ALA A 23 -14.77 -12.57 -1.50
N CYS A 24 -13.94 -12.77 -0.45
CA CYS A 24 -14.24 -13.69 0.65
C CYS A 24 -15.55 -13.32 1.37
N ALA A 25 -15.76 -12.03 1.65
CA ALA A 25 -16.97 -11.58 2.32
C ALA A 25 -18.23 -11.78 1.47
N LEU A 26 -18.14 -11.54 0.17
CA LEU A 26 -19.24 -11.77 -0.78
C LEU A 26 -19.56 -13.26 -0.96
N GLU A 27 -18.54 -14.13 -0.98
CA GLU A 27 -18.73 -15.59 -1.03
C GLU A 27 -19.47 -16.10 0.21
N GLU A 28 -19.12 -15.58 1.38
CA GLU A 28 -19.68 -16.00 2.67
C GLU A 28 -21.00 -15.29 3.03
N ALA A 29 -21.47 -14.35 2.21
CA ALA A 29 -22.76 -13.68 2.40
C ALA A 29 -23.93 -14.63 2.14
N ALA A 30 -25.03 -14.47 2.90
CA ALA A 30 -26.18 -15.38 2.85
C ALA A 30 -26.85 -15.45 1.46
N HIS A 31 -26.82 -14.36 0.70
CA HIS A 31 -27.39 -14.26 -0.66
C HIS A 31 -26.36 -14.52 -1.77
N ARG A 32 -25.14 -14.87 -1.43
CA ARG A 32 -24.08 -15.36 -2.33
C ARG A 32 -23.95 -14.59 -3.66
N PRO A 33 -23.69 -13.28 -3.62
CA PRO A 33 -23.71 -12.43 -4.82
C PRO A 33 -22.67 -12.85 -5.88
N LEU A 34 -21.59 -13.52 -5.50
CA LEU A 34 -20.61 -14.05 -6.46
C LEU A 34 -21.19 -15.16 -7.35
N GLU A 35 -22.09 -16.01 -6.81
CA GLU A 35 -22.67 -17.12 -7.57
C GLU A 35 -23.64 -16.65 -8.68
N THR A 36 -24.13 -15.40 -8.60
CA THR A 36 -25.03 -14.83 -9.62
C THR A 36 -24.29 -14.38 -10.90
N GLY A 37 -22.95 -14.34 -10.87
CA GLY A 37 -22.13 -13.83 -11.98
C GLY A 37 -22.21 -12.30 -12.18
N GLN A 38 -22.78 -11.57 -11.24
CA GLN A 38 -23.03 -10.12 -11.36
C GLN A 38 -21.93 -9.27 -10.69
N CYS A 39 -20.86 -9.89 -10.18
CA CYS A 39 -19.71 -9.23 -9.58
C CYS A 39 -18.47 -9.46 -10.43
N LEU A 40 -17.78 -8.37 -10.79
CA LEU A 40 -16.53 -8.40 -11.54
C LEU A 40 -15.43 -7.71 -10.75
N PHE A 41 -14.25 -8.34 -10.73
CA PHE A 41 -13.02 -7.73 -10.23
C PHE A 41 -12.06 -7.46 -11.40
N LEU A 42 -11.48 -6.27 -11.46
CA LEU A 42 -10.55 -5.85 -12.49
C LEU A 42 -9.19 -5.57 -11.85
N ASP A 43 -8.11 -6.14 -12.37
CA ASP A 43 -6.76 -5.83 -11.94
C ASP A 43 -5.82 -5.67 -13.14
N LYS A 44 -4.98 -4.63 -13.10
CA LYS A 44 -4.00 -4.37 -14.15
C LYS A 44 -2.78 -5.29 -14.11
N HIS A 45 -2.53 -5.95 -12.98
CA HIS A 45 -1.42 -6.88 -12.81
C HIS A 45 -1.79 -8.29 -13.33
N PRO A 46 -0.80 -9.13 -13.65
CA PRO A 46 -1.06 -10.48 -14.19
C PRO A 46 -1.56 -11.47 -13.14
N ASN A 47 -1.50 -11.11 -11.86
CA ASN A 47 -1.91 -11.95 -10.74
C ASN A 47 -2.09 -11.13 -9.46
N CYS A 48 -2.51 -11.78 -8.38
CA CYS A 48 -2.74 -11.17 -7.07
C CYS A 48 -1.51 -11.23 -6.13
N ALA A 49 -0.29 -11.25 -6.65
CA ALA A 49 0.91 -11.25 -5.82
C ALA A 49 0.96 -9.99 -4.94
N TRP A 50 1.18 -10.19 -3.64
CA TRP A 50 1.28 -9.09 -2.68
C TRP A 50 2.74 -8.69 -2.48
N HIS A 51 3.04 -7.41 -2.68
CA HIS A 51 4.38 -6.82 -2.55
C HIS A 51 5.50 -7.54 -3.34
N PRO A 52 5.28 -7.99 -4.60
CA PRO A 52 6.25 -8.80 -5.34
C PRO A 52 7.62 -8.13 -5.45
N GLU A 53 7.66 -6.81 -5.48
CA GLU A 53 8.88 -6.01 -5.58
C GLU A 53 9.64 -5.83 -4.26
N PHE A 54 9.12 -6.37 -3.15
CA PHE A 54 9.71 -6.15 -1.82
C PHE A 54 9.65 -7.39 -0.92
N LEU A 55 9.73 -8.59 -1.52
CA LEU A 55 9.80 -9.88 -0.84
C LEU A 55 11.26 -10.19 -0.47
N LEU A 56 11.80 -9.46 0.51
CA LEU A 56 13.18 -9.59 0.96
C LEU A 56 13.32 -10.70 2.00
N ASP A 57 14.48 -11.40 1.97
CA ASP A 57 14.77 -12.44 2.95
C ASP A 57 14.89 -11.85 4.36
N GLY A 58 14.33 -12.56 5.34
CA GLY A 58 14.36 -12.17 6.74
C GLY A 58 13.28 -11.16 7.16
N THR A 59 12.53 -10.58 6.23
CA THR A 59 11.44 -9.65 6.55
C THR A 59 10.14 -10.35 6.93
N ASP A 60 9.31 -9.72 7.76
CA ASP A 60 8.01 -10.24 8.18
C ASP A 60 6.87 -9.21 8.06
N ILE A 61 5.69 -9.55 8.55
CA ILE A 61 4.46 -8.75 8.37
C ILE A 61 4.13 -7.82 9.53
N ASN A 62 4.94 -7.78 10.59
CA ASN A 62 4.79 -6.88 11.74
C ASN A 62 3.46 -6.96 12.51
N HIS A 63 2.62 -7.96 12.24
CA HIS A 63 1.34 -8.10 12.93
C HIS A 63 0.98 -9.57 13.21
N HIS A 64 0.03 -9.78 14.11
CA HIS A 64 -0.42 -11.11 14.49
C HIS A 64 -1.21 -11.78 13.37
N LEU A 65 -1.05 -13.11 13.22
CA LEU A 65 -1.69 -13.94 12.20
C LEU A 65 -3.22 -13.79 12.11
N LEU A 66 -3.89 -13.43 13.22
CA LEU A 66 -5.34 -13.21 13.25
C LEU A 66 -5.80 -11.92 12.54
N ARG A 67 -4.87 -11.05 12.15
CA ARG A 67 -5.17 -9.88 11.29
C ARG A 67 -5.00 -10.26 9.81
N ASP A 68 -5.59 -11.40 9.43
CA ASP A 68 -5.58 -11.90 8.06
C ASP A 68 -6.78 -11.36 7.24
N LEU A 69 -6.98 -11.92 6.06
CA LEU A 69 -8.01 -11.47 5.10
C LEU A 69 -9.45 -11.67 5.61
N VAL A 70 -9.68 -12.54 6.61
CA VAL A 70 -11.03 -13.01 6.95
C VAL A 70 -11.28 -13.20 8.45
N THR A 71 -10.29 -13.62 9.24
CA THR A 71 -10.47 -14.07 10.63
C THR A 71 -11.15 -13.04 11.55
N PRO A 72 -10.81 -11.72 11.50
CA PRO A 72 -11.49 -10.73 12.34
C PRO A 72 -12.99 -10.64 12.08
N ARG A 73 -13.45 -10.91 10.86
CA ARG A 73 -14.86 -10.90 10.45
C ARG A 73 -15.51 -12.27 10.67
N ASN A 74 -14.86 -13.34 10.23
CA ASN A 74 -15.36 -14.71 10.30
C ASN A 74 -14.24 -15.69 10.67
N PRO A 75 -14.07 -16.04 11.96
CA PRO A 75 -13.02 -16.96 12.38
C PRO A 75 -13.24 -18.41 11.88
N GLN A 76 -14.41 -18.75 11.34
CA GLN A 76 -14.70 -20.05 10.73
C GLN A 76 -14.41 -20.10 9.22
N SER A 77 -13.94 -19.00 8.64
CA SER A 77 -13.64 -18.93 7.21
C SER A 77 -12.61 -19.97 6.77
N ARG A 78 -12.87 -20.61 5.62
CA ARG A 78 -11.91 -21.53 4.98
C ARG A 78 -10.69 -20.82 4.38
N HIS A 79 -10.74 -19.50 4.28
CA HIS A 79 -9.70 -18.65 3.69
C HIS A 79 -8.76 -18.03 4.74
N SER A 80 -8.79 -18.49 6.01
CA SER A 80 -7.92 -17.97 7.06
C SER A 80 -6.45 -18.40 6.85
N PHE A 81 -5.53 -17.62 7.41
CA PHE A 81 -4.10 -17.97 7.40
C PHE A 81 -3.84 -19.31 8.12
N ALA A 82 -4.59 -19.62 9.17
CA ALA A 82 -4.51 -20.92 9.84
C ALA A 82 -4.92 -22.08 8.92
N MET A 83 -5.94 -21.91 8.07
CA MET A 83 -6.34 -22.91 7.10
C MET A 83 -5.29 -23.09 6.00
N TYR A 84 -4.69 -22.01 5.52
CA TYR A 84 -3.55 -22.06 4.60
C TYR A 84 -2.38 -22.87 5.19
N LEU A 85 -1.98 -22.57 6.43
CA LEU A 85 -0.92 -23.31 7.11
C LEU A 85 -1.26 -24.80 7.26
N LYS A 86 -2.51 -25.12 7.59
CA LYS A 86 -2.98 -26.51 7.72
C LYS A 86 -2.90 -27.27 6.40
N GLU A 87 -3.37 -26.66 5.30
CA GLU A 87 -3.33 -27.28 3.98
C GLU A 87 -1.90 -27.54 3.51
N HIS A 88 -0.96 -26.65 3.85
CA HIS A 88 0.46 -26.81 3.53
C HIS A 88 1.26 -27.63 4.56
N GLY A 89 0.61 -28.21 5.57
CA GLY A 89 1.26 -29.06 6.58
C GLY A 89 2.19 -28.31 7.54
N ARG A 90 2.08 -26.98 7.68
CA ARG A 90 2.99 -26.14 8.47
C ARG A 90 2.39 -25.57 9.76
N LEU A 91 1.14 -25.89 10.09
CA LEU A 91 0.43 -25.28 11.22
C LEU A 91 1.17 -25.45 12.57
N TYR A 92 1.68 -26.65 12.86
CA TYR A 92 2.40 -26.90 14.10
C TYR A 92 3.77 -26.24 14.14
N GLN A 93 4.52 -26.28 13.02
CA GLN A 93 5.83 -25.65 12.90
C GLN A 93 5.71 -24.13 13.06
N PHE A 94 4.68 -23.53 12.45
CA PHE A 94 4.40 -22.10 12.60
C PHE A 94 4.08 -21.74 14.07
N GLY A 95 3.33 -22.60 14.78
CA GLY A 95 3.05 -22.42 16.22
C GLY A 95 4.32 -22.38 17.10
N LEU A 96 5.40 -23.02 16.66
CA LEU A 96 6.70 -23.00 17.35
C LEU A 96 7.59 -21.82 16.94
N LEU A 97 7.26 -21.11 15.84
CA LEU A 97 8.09 -20.05 15.28
C LEU A 97 8.26 -18.86 16.25
N GLY A 98 7.20 -18.53 17.02
CA GLY A 98 7.22 -17.47 18.04
C GLY A 98 7.38 -16.04 17.54
N ARG A 99 7.19 -15.83 16.22
CA ARG A 99 7.26 -14.51 15.55
C ARG A 99 6.19 -14.40 14.45
N PRO A 100 5.94 -13.21 13.88
CA PRO A 100 5.06 -13.06 12.72
C PRO A 100 5.48 -13.93 11.53
N ALA A 101 4.56 -14.12 10.58
CA ALA A 101 4.86 -14.81 9.32
C ALA A 101 5.89 -14.01 8.50
N SER A 102 6.76 -14.71 7.78
CA SER A 102 7.62 -14.02 6.81
C SER A 102 6.77 -13.37 5.73
N ARG A 103 7.28 -12.28 5.15
CA ARG A 103 6.59 -11.58 4.05
C ARG A 103 6.38 -12.50 2.85
N ASN A 104 7.33 -13.39 2.57
CA ASN A 104 7.19 -14.42 1.53
C ASN A 104 6.01 -15.35 1.81
N GLU A 105 5.91 -15.93 3.01
CA GLU A 105 4.81 -16.83 3.37
C GLU A 105 3.45 -16.11 3.37
N TRP A 106 3.42 -14.85 3.80
CA TRP A 106 2.20 -14.05 3.77
C TRP A 106 1.76 -13.71 2.34
N SER A 107 2.70 -13.42 1.44
CA SER A 107 2.42 -13.22 0.01
C SER A 107 1.85 -14.49 -0.64
N ASP A 108 2.42 -15.66 -0.30
CA ASP A 108 1.91 -16.96 -0.76
C ASP A 108 0.49 -17.22 -0.23
N TYR A 109 0.21 -16.88 1.02
CA TYR A 109 -1.13 -16.94 1.59
C TYR A 109 -2.13 -16.06 0.81
N VAL A 110 -1.79 -14.80 0.58
CA VAL A 110 -2.66 -13.87 -0.18
C VAL A 110 -2.93 -14.42 -1.58
N ALA A 111 -1.90 -14.94 -2.26
CA ALA A 111 -2.03 -15.55 -3.57
C ALA A 111 -2.87 -16.84 -3.54
N TRP A 112 -2.74 -17.66 -2.48
CA TRP A 112 -3.54 -18.88 -2.29
C TRP A 112 -5.03 -18.54 -2.17
N VAL A 113 -5.39 -17.52 -1.36
CA VAL A 113 -6.78 -17.06 -1.27
C VAL A 113 -7.25 -16.49 -2.59
N GLY A 114 -6.46 -15.62 -3.25
CA GLY A 114 -6.83 -14.98 -4.51
C GLY A 114 -7.14 -15.98 -5.63
N LYS A 115 -6.43 -17.12 -5.69
CA LYS A 115 -6.67 -18.19 -6.66
C LYS A 115 -8.07 -18.80 -6.55
N ALA A 116 -8.68 -18.82 -5.37
CA ALA A 116 -10.03 -19.33 -5.18
C ALA A 116 -11.10 -18.52 -5.95
N PHE A 117 -10.78 -17.27 -6.30
CA PHE A 117 -11.69 -16.34 -6.99
C PHE A 117 -11.29 -16.03 -8.43
N ALA A 118 -10.36 -16.80 -9.02
CA ALA A 118 -9.80 -16.51 -10.35
C ALA A 118 -10.87 -16.38 -11.46
N SER A 119 -12.01 -17.06 -11.34
CA SER A 119 -13.13 -16.99 -12.30
C SER A 119 -13.92 -15.67 -12.24
N HIS A 120 -13.73 -14.86 -11.21
CA HIS A 120 -14.40 -13.58 -11.02
C HIS A 120 -13.47 -12.39 -11.31
N VAL A 121 -12.22 -12.65 -11.71
CA VAL A 121 -11.19 -11.61 -11.88
C VAL A 121 -10.71 -11.55 -13.32
N HIS A 122 -10.73 -10.38 -13.91
CA HIS A 122 -10.01 -10.09 -15.13
C HIS A 122 -8.65 -9.45 -14.78
N TYR A 123 -7.60 -10.24 -14.89
CA TYR A 123 -6.22 -9.78 -14.73
C TYR A 123 -5.69 -9.14 -16.03
N GLU A 124 -4.62 -8.34 -15.92
CA GLU A 124 -4.02 -7.58 -17.02
C GLU A 124 -5.04 -6.67 -17.72
N GLU A 125 -6.02 -6.21 -16.97
CA GLU A 125 -7.07 -5.33 -17.46
C GLU A 125 -7.11 -4.04 -16.64
N GLU A 126 -6.47 -2.99 -17.16
CA GLU A 126 -6.38 -1.69 -16.51
C GLU A 126 -7.65 -0.88 -16.74
N VAL A 127 -8.24 -0.36 -15.66
CA VAL A 127 -9.30 0.64 -15.75
C VAL A 127 -8.68 1.99 -16.06
N LEU A 128 -9.07 2.57 -17.18
CA LEU A 128 -8.53 3.82 -17.71
C LEU A 128 -9.38 5.03 -17.32
N GLU A 129 -10.70 4.86 -17.32
CA GLU A 129 -11.64 5.96 -17.11
C GLU A 129 -12.98 5.43 -16.62
N ILE A 130 -13.69 6.22 -15.82
CA ILE A 130 -15.06 5.97 -15.36
C ILE A 130 -15.93 7.14 -15.79
N ARG A 131 -16.96 6.88 -16.56
CA ARG A 131 -17.89 7.91 -17.08
C ARG A 131 -19.27 7.74 -16.51
N PRO A 132 -19.99 8.84 -16.23
CA PRO A 132 -21.39 8.78 -15.86
C PRO A 132 -22.26 8.45 -17.09
N VAL A 133 -23.26 7.60 -16.89
CA VAL A 133 -24.31 7.33 -17.88
C VAL A 133 -25.60 7.99 -17.42
N THR A 134 -26.05 8.99 -18.21
CA THR A 134 -27.22 9.80 -17.88
C THR A 134 -28.45 9.24 -18.58
N GLU A 135 -29.55 9.11 -17.82
CA GLU A 135 -30.87 8.78 -18.31
C GLU A 135 -31.89 9.66 -17.57
N ASP A 136 -32.80 10.27 -18.30
CA ASP A 136 -33.83 11.19 -17.78
C ASP A 136 -33.30 12.33 -16.87
N GLY A 137 -32.07 12.81 -17.15
CA GLY A 137 -31.42 13.90 -16.40
C GLY A 137 -30.73 13.48 -15.10
N GLU A 138 -30.74 12.20 -14.75
CA GLU A 138 -30.04 11.63 -13.62
C GLU A 138 -28.93 10.66 -14.08
N ILE A 139 -27.89 10.51 -13.28
CA ILE A 139 -26.87 9.48 -13.51
C ILE A 139 -27.42 8.16 -12.98
N GLN A 140 -27.63 7.18 -13.86
CA GLN A 140 -28.22 5.89 -13.51
C GLN A 140 -27.17 4.78 -13.38
N LEU A 141 -26.11 4.81 -14.21
CA LEU A 141 -25.06 3.81 -14.26
C LEU A 141 -23.69 4.49 -14.42
N LEU A 142 -22.65 3.70 -14.22
CA LEU A 142 -21.27 4.04 -14.53
C LEU A 142 -20.79 3.18 -15.69
N LEU A 143 -20.15 3.81 -16.67
CA LEU A 143 -19.41 3.15 -17.73
C LEU A 143 -17.94 3.07 -17.32
N VAL A 144 -17.45 1.86 -17.08
CA VAL A 144 -16.06 1.58 -16.74
C VAL A 144 -15.32 1.22 -18.02
N MET A 145 -14.37 2.08 -18.42
CA MET A 145 -13.55 1.91 -19.61
C MET A 145 -12.22 1.28 -19.21
N THR A 146 -11.86 0.19 -19.88
CA THR A 146 -10.63 -0.55 -19.59
C THR A 146 -9.72 -0.66 -20.81
N SER A 147 -8.52 -1.21 -20.61
CA SER A 147 -7.57 -1.52 -21.70
C SER A 147 -8.08 -2.61 -22.67
N ARG A 148 -9.11 -3.38 -22.28
CA ARG A 148 -9.62 -4.50 -23.08
C ARG A 148 -11.07 -4.35 -23.51
N GLY A 149 -11.85 -3.47 -22.86
CA GLY A 149 -13.27 -3.34 -23.14
C GLY A 149 -13.95 -2.25 -22.34
N GLN A 150 -15.26 -2.38 -22.20
CA GLN A 150 -16.07 -1.47 -21.43
C GLN A 150 -17.21 -2.22 -20.74
N TYR A 151 -17.56 -1.81 -19.54
CA TYR A 151 -18.56 -2.43 -18.69
C TYR A 151 -19.49 -1.40 -18.07
N LEU A 152 -20.74 -1.78 -17.85
CA LEU A 152 -21.72 -0.97 -17.09
C LEU A 152 -21.85 -1.50 -15.68
N THR A 153 -21.97 -0.60 -14.69
CA THR A 153 -22.20 -0.99 -13.31
C THR A 153 -23.06 0.02 -12.56
N ARG A 154 -23.79 -0.46 -11.56
CA ARG A 154 -24.48 0.36 -10.58
C ARG A 154 -23.64 0.63 -9.34
N ASN A 155 -22.79 -0.32 -8.92
CA ASN A 155 -21.96 -0.20 -7.75
C ASN A 155 -20.49 -0.34 -8.12
N LEU A 156 -19.67 0.62 -7.68
CA LEU A 156 -18.24 0.65 -7.91
C LEU A 156 -17.50 0.57 -6.57
N VAL A 157 -16.51 -0.31 -6.48
CA VAL A 157 -15.63 -0.38 -5.30
C VAL A 157 -14.20 -0.10 -5.73
N LEU A 158 -13.55 0.87 -5.08
CA LEU A 158 -12.16 1.24 -5.34
C LEU A 158 -11.24 0.56 -4.35
N SER A 159 -10.55 -0.49 -4.80
CA SER A 159 -9.54 -1.26 -4.06
C SER A 159 -8.13 -1.07 -4.66
N SER A 160 -7.88 0.06 -5.34
CA SER A 160 -6.69 0.31 -6.15
C SER A 160 -5.40 0.55 -5.35
N GLY A 161 -5.49 0.61 -4.02
CA GLY A 161 -4.33 0.89 -3.16
C GLY A 161 -3.87 2.36 -3.24
N SER A 162 -2.70 2.62 -2.66
CA SER A 162 -2.10 3.95 -2.58
C SER A 162 -1.04 4.15 -3.66
N THR A 163 -0.74 5.41 -3.97
CA THR A 163 0.24 5.80 -4.98
C THR A 163 1.64 5.96 -4.35
N PRO A 164 2.73 5.51 -4.98
CA PRO A 164 4.09 5.79 -4.52
C PRO A 164 4.32 7.28 -4.29
N ASN A 165 4.92 7.65 -3.16
CA ASN A 165 5.22 9.03 -2.84
C ASN A 165 6.60 9.40 -3.42
N ILE A 166 6.62 9.93 -4.64
CA ILE A 166 7.82 10.45 -5.28
C ILE A 166 7.99 11.91 -4.87
N PRO A 167 9.08 12.32 -4.19
CA PRO A 167 9.35 13.73 -3.88
C PRO A 167 9.53 14.56 -5.16
N SER A 168 9.06 15.80 -5.13
CA SER A 168 9.05 16.68 -6.31
C SER A 168 10.42 16.90 -6.96
N GLN A 169 11.51 16.81 -6.18
CA GLN A 169 12.89 16.89 -6.68
C GLN A 169 13.23 15.79 -7.69
N PHE A 170 12.45 14.67 -7.70
CA PHE A 170 12.67 13.52 -8.56
C PHE A 170 11.60 13.36 -9.66
N GLU A 171 10.47 14.08 -9.58
CA GLU A 171 9.34 13.91 -10.51
C GLU A 171 9.71 14.22 -11.99
N GLN A 172 10.67 15.12 -12.20
CA GLN A 172 11.11 15.51 -13.54
C GLN A 172 12.34 14.72 -14.02
N MET A 173 12.85 13.82 -13.19
CA MET A 173 13.98 12.97 -13.57
C MET A 173 13.45 11.74 -14.30
N ASP A 174 13.51 11.75 -15.63
CA ASP A 174 13.31 10.55 -16.44
C ASP A 174 14.56 9.67 -16.35
N CYS A 175 14.72 9.02 -15.19
CA CYS A 175 15.90 8.23 -14.91
C CYS A 175 15.52 6.86 -14.35
N ALA A 176 15.85 5.81 -15.12
CA ALA A 176 15.69 4.42 -14.68
C ALA A 176 16.48 4.08 -13.40
N ARG A 177 17.34 4.99 -12.93
CA ARG A 177 18.18 4.83 -11.73
C ARG A 177 17.62 5.53 -10.48
N VAL A 178 16.47 6.23 -10.60
CA VAL A 178 15.71 6.76 -9.45
C VAL A 178 14.49 5.88 -9.24
N ILE A 179 14.51 5.06 -8.20
CA ILE A 179 13.61 3.92 -8.03
C ILE A 179 12.86 4.03 -6.71
N HIS A 180 11.53 4.09 -6.78
CA HIS A 180 10.72 3.89 -5.57
C HIS A 180 10.74 2.42 -5.15
N THR A 181 10.68 2.14 -3.85
CA THR A 181 10.70 0.76 -3.31
C THR A 181 9.60 -0.15 -3.85
N SER A 182 8.55 0.39 -4.46
CA SER A 182 7.53 -0.37 -5.20
C SER A 182 8.05 -1.06 -6.47
N ARG A 183 9.29 -0.82 -6.88
CA ARG A 183 9.98 -1.42 -8.04
C ARG A 183 11.39 -1.87 -7.67
N TYR A 184 11.61 -2.23 -6.41
CA TYR A 184 12.95 -2.44 -5.86
C TYR A 184 13.62 -3.68 -6.46
N LEU A 185 13.01 -4.87 -6.33
CA LEU A 185 13.65 -6.12 -6.74
C LEU A 185 13.89 -6.18 -8.25
N SER A 186 12.91 -5.79 -9.07
CA SER A 186 13.06 -5.76 -10.54
C SER A 186 14.16 -4.79 -10.99
N SER A 187 14.39 -3.70 -10.27
CA SER A 187 15.45 -2.75 -10.59
C SER A 187 16.86 -3.25 -10.31
N LEU A 188 17.00 -4.27 -9.47
CA LEU A 188 18.28 -4.89 -9.16
C LEU A 188 18.65 -6.05 -10.10
N GLU A 189 17.69 -6.47 -10.93
CA GLU A 189 17.94 -7.53 -11.91
C GLU A 189 19.04 -7.14 -12.89
N GLY A 190 20.00 -8.05 -13.10
CA GLY A 190 21.11 -7.82 -14.03
C GLY A 190 22.24 -6.94 -13.50
N LEU A 191 22.15 -6.36 -12.30
CA LEU A 191 23.27 -5.64 -11.70
C LEU A 191 24.38 -6.61 -11.28
N ASP A 192 25.62 -6.27 -11.63
CA ASP A 192 26.79 -7.05 -11.20
C ASP A 192 26.95 -6.97 -9.67
N ARG A 193 26.81 -8.11 -9.01
CA ARG A 193 26.91 -8.21 -7.55
C ARG A 193 28.30 -7.91 -7.00
N GLN A 194 29.36 -7.98 -7.83
CA GLN A 194 30.74 -7.73 -7.42
C GLN A 194 31.17 -6.29 -7.71
N ALA A 195 30.39 -5.52 -8.44
CA ALA A 195 30.71 -4.13 -8.74
C ALA A 195 30.64 -3.25 -7.48
N ALA A 196 31.48 -2.21 -7.45
CA ALA A 196 31.55 -1.24 -6.36
C ALA A 196 30.50 -0.12 -6.57
N TRP A 197 29.22 -0.50 -6.51
CA TRP A 197 28.11 0.43 -6.67
C TRP A 197 28.07 1.48 -5.56
N ALA A 198 27.69 2.70 -5.89
CA ALA A 198 27.31 3.75 -4.96
C ALA A 198 25.78 3.89 -4.95
N PHE A 199 25.14 3.45 -3.88
CA PHE A 199 23.68 3.55 -3.69
C PHE A 199 23.34 4.69 -2.73
N ALA A 200 22.29 5.45 -3.03
CA ALA A 200 21.67 6.36 -2.07
C ALA A 200 20.25 5.86 -1.74
N VAL A 201 19.93 5.81 -0.45
CA VAL A 201 18.57 5.44 0.02
C VAL A 201 17.96 6.63 0.74
N VAL A 202 16.82 7.10 0.26
CA VAL A 202 16.10 8.27 0.79
C VAL A 202 14.93 7.81 1.63
N GLY A 203 14.97 8.10 2.93
CA GLY A 203 13.93 7.73 3.89
C GLY A 203 14.49 7.09 5.15
N SER A 204 13.67 7.03 6.21
CA SER A 204 14.03 6.45 7.52
C SER A 204 12.93 5.54 8.09
N GLY A 205 12.02 5.07 7.27
CA GLY A 205 11.01 4.07 7.63
C GLY A 205 11.47 2.65 7.31
N GLN A 206 10.61 1.67 7.55
CA GLN A 206 10.86 0.23 7.39
C GLN A 206 11.45 -0.10 6.02
N SER A 207 10.81 0.33 4.92
CA SER A 207 11.28 0.03 3.57
C SER A 207 12.68 0.60 3.27
N ALA A 208 13.03 1.76 3.83
CA ALA A 208 14.36 2.32 3.67
C ALA A 208 15.42 1.47 4.40
N GLY A 209 15.14 1.08 5.65
CA GLY A 209 16.04 0.24 6.45
C GLY A 209 16.26 -1.13 5.81
N GLU A 210 15.20 -1.81 5.42
CA GLU A 210 15.26 -3.10 4.73
C GLU A 210 16.02 -3.02 3.40
N SER A 211 15.83 -1.96 2.61
CA SER A 211 16.59 -1.75 1.38
C SER A 211 18.10 -1.61 1.64
N ILE A 212 18.49 -0.87 2.69
CA ILE A 212 19.90 -0.71 3.05
C ILE A 212 20.50 -2.05 3.47
N ILE A 213 19.81 -2.82 4.29
CA ILE A 213 20.26 -4.15 4.73
C ILE A 213 20.42 -5.07 3.51
N ASP A 214 19.43 -5.14 2.62
CA ASP A 214 19.50 -5.98 1.42
C ASP A 214 20.64 -5.54 0.48
N LEU A 215 20.80 -4.23 0.22
CA LEU A 215 21.85 -3.72 -0.65
C LEU A 215 23.25 -4.07 -0.12
N LEU A 216 23.50 -3.90 1.19
CA LEU A 216 24.77 -4.23 1.81
C LEU A 216 25.07 -5.73 1.80
N ASN A 217 24.05 -6.57 1.93
CA ASN A 217 24.19 -8.02 1.89
C ASN A 217 24.32 -8.55 0.46
N ARG A 218 23.54 -8.01 -0.48
CA ARG A 218 23.51 -8.44 -1.88
C ARG A 218 24.73 -8.00 -2.68
N PHE A 219 25.31 -6.83 -2.36
CA PHE A 219 26.45 -6.21 -3.05
C PHE A 219 27.60 -5.96 -2.08
N PRO A 220 28.50 -6.94 -1.89
CA PRO A 220 29.53 -6.88 -0.86
C PRO A 220 30.54 -5.73 -1.04
N ASN A 221 30.70 -5.22 -2.26
CA ASN A 221 31.63 -4.11 -2.58
C ASN A 221 30.91 -2.75 -2.68
N ALA A 222 29.59 -2.70 -2.51
CA ALA A 222 28.85 -1.47 -2.62
C ALA A 222 29.00 -0.56 -1.40
N GLN A 223 28.81 0.73 -1.64
CA GLN A 223 28.67 1.77 -0.64
C GLN A 223 27.22 2.28 -0.62
N VAL A 224 26.64 2.44 0.57
CA VAL A 224 25.28 2.92 0.72
C VAL A 224 25.27 4.20 1.53
N THR A 225 24.67 5.26 1.01
CA THR A 225 24.41 6.50 1.74
C THR A 225 22.92 6.58 2.09
N SER A 226 22.61 6.52 3.37
CA SER A 226 21.26 6.74 3.90
C SER A 226 21.03 8.24 4.11
N ILE A 227 19.97 8.79 3.51
CA ILE A 227 19.63 10.23 3.57
C ILE A 227 18.25 10.38 4.17
N HIS A 228 18.13 11.05 5.32
CA HIS A 228 16.84 11.28 5.96
C HIS A 228 16.77 12.57 6.76
N ARG A 229 15.58 13.15 6.81
CA ARG A 229 15.28 14.43 7.48
C ARG A 229 15.26 14.33 9.00
N SER A 230 15.12 13.11 9.52
CA SER A 230 15.07 12.81 10.95
C SER A 230 16.48 12.64 11.56
N SER A 231 16.55 12.52 12.88
CA SER A 231 17.77 12.22 13.63
C SER A 231 18.33 10.81 13.43
N GLY A 232 17.60 9.96 12.71
CA GLY A 232 17.94 8.54 12.48
C GLY A 232 16.70 7.69 12.28
N PHE A 233 16.91 6.40 12.22
CA PHE A 233 15.84 5.42 12.23
C PHE A 233 15.17 5.37 13.61
N LYS A 234 13.88 5.61 13.69
CA LYS A 234 13.09 5.54 14.93
C LYS A 234 12.41 4.19 15.02
N ILE A 235 12.36 3.61 16.21
CA ILE A 235 11.61 2.37 16.44
C ILE A 235 10.11 2.64 16.28
N ALA A 236 9.43 1.78 15.53
CA ALA A 236 7.98 1.81 15.39
C ALA A 236 7.28 1.51 16.73
N GLN A 237 6.17 2.18 17.00
CA GLN A 237 5.41 1.96 18.23
C GLN A 237 4.47 0.75 18.09
N LEU A 238 5.02 -0.45 18.17
CA LEU A 238 4.30 -1.72 18.03
C LEU A 238 3.74 -2.25 19.36
N GLY A 239 3.84 -1.50 20.44
CA GLY A 239 3.29 -1.87 21.75
C GLY A 239 1.76 -1.99 21.73
N GLN A 240 1.20 -2.78 22.67
CA GLN A 240 -0.23 -3.10 22.72
C GLN A 240 -1.11 -1.85 22.86
N PHE A 241 -0.71 -0.87 23.67
CA PHE A 241 -1.50 0.35 23.89
C PHE A 241 -1.50 1.29 22.68
N PRO A 242 -0.38 1.63 22.04
CA PRO A 242 -0.40 2.38 20.79
C PRO A 242 -1.20 1.68 19.68
N ASN A 243 -1.15 0.34 19.61
CA ASN A 243 -1.91 -0.46 18.66
C ASN A 243 -3.44 -0.46 18.89
N GLN A 244 -3.95 0.13 19.98
CA GLN A 244 -5.38 0.41 20.13
C GLN A 244 -5.93 1.35 19.04
N ALA A 245 -5.07 2.12 18.37
CA ALA A 245 -5.45 2.91 17.20
C ALA A 245 -6.05 2.07 16.05
N PHE A 246 -5.71 0.79 15.97
CA PHE A 246 -6.22 -0.16 14.97
C PHE A 246 -7.46 -0.96 15.45
N HIS A 247 -8.05 -0.62 16.59
CA HIS A 247 -9.24 -1.32 17.07
C HIS A 247 -10.49 -0.88 16.28
N PRO A 248 -11.40 -1.81 15.89
CA PRO A 248 -12.60 -1.48 15.09
C PRO A 248 -13.46 -0.36 15.69
N ASP A 249 -13.61 -0.31 17.02
CA ASP A 249 -14.41 0.73 17.69
C ASP A 249 -13.85 2.15 17.48
N ARG A 250 -12.56 2.27 17.17
CA ARG A 250 -11.92 3.56 16.92
C ARG A 250 -12.36 4.17 15.59
N VAL A 251 -12.75 3.36 14.63
CA VAL A 251 -13.26 3.83 13.31
C VAL A 251 -14.50 4.72 13.49
N ALA A 252 -15.50 4.26 14.23
CA ALA A 252 -16.72 5.01 14.44
C ALA A 252 -16.49 6.29 15.28
N TYR A 253 -15.56 6.26 16.22
CA TYR A 253 -15.14 7.43 16.97
C TYR A 253 -14.45 8.45 16.05
N PHE A 254 -13.43 8.02 15.31
CA PHE A 254 -12.64 8.86 14.43
C PHE A 254 -13.50 9.50 13.33
N HIS A 255 -14.40 8.73 12.72
CA HIS A 255 -15.25 9.20 11.64
C HIS A 255 -16.09 10.42 12.03
N LYS A 256 -16.55 10.50 13.29
CA LYS A 256 -17.38 11.60 13.82
C LYS A 256 -16.65 12.91 14.09
N LEU A 257 -15.32 12.87 14.13
CA LEU A 257 -14.50 14.04 14.47
C LEU A 257 -14.45 15.05 13.31
N GLY A 258 -14.14 16.30 13.66
CA GLY A 258 -13.81 17.34 12.70
C GLY A 258 -12.45 17.10 12.03
N GLN A 259 -12.17 17.78 10.92
CA GLN A 259 -10.92 17.58 10.16
C GLN A 259 -9.68 17.95 10.98
N ALA A 260 -9.73 18.97 11.82
CA ALA A 260 -8.61 19.38 12.65
C ALA A 260 -8.26 18.29 13.69
N GLU A 261 -9.27 17.73 14.36
CA GLU A 261 -9.10 16.66 15.35
C GLU A 261 -8.59 15.37 14.68
N LYS A 262 -9.11 15.05 13.49
CA LYS A 262 -8.61 13.91 12.68
C LYS A 262 -7.13 14.06 12.36
N ALA A 263 -6.71 15.24 11.91
CA ALA A 263 -5.31 15.51 11.59
C ALA A 263 -4.39 15.39 12.83
N MET A 264 -4.84 15.90 13.99
CA MET A 264 -4.10 15.78 15.25
C MET A 264 -3.93 14.31 15.67
N ILE A 265 -4.99 13.51 15.59
CA ILE A 265 -4.93 12.09 15.97
C ILE A 265 -4.03 11.32 14.98
N LEU A 266 -4.16 11.54 13.66
CA LEU A 266 -3.29 10.87 12.68
C LEU A 266 -1.81 11.17 12.91
N GLU A 267 -1.45 12.41 13.25
CA GLU A 267 -0.06 12.77 13.56
C GLU A 267 0.42 12.12 14.86
N GLU A 268 -0.43 12.05 15.89
CA GLU A 268 -0.11 11.41 17.18
C GLU A 268 0.14 9.91 17.01
N VAL A 269 -0.73 9.19 16.25
CA VAL A 269 -0.61 7.73 16.07
C VAL A 269 0.31 7.33 14.91
N LYS A 270 0.87 8.27 14.19
CA LYS A 270 1.65 8.05 12.96
C LYS A 270 2.77 7.02 13.12
N SER A 271 3.48 7.07 14.25
CA SER A 271 4.60 6.17 14.53
C SER A 271 4.19 4.71 14.79
N THR A 272 2.89 4.40 14.83
CA THR A 272 2.39 3.01 14.92
C THR A 272 2.38 2.29 13.57
N ASN A 273 2.44 3.05 12.44
CA ASN A 273 2.35 2.50 11.08
C ASN A 273 3.36 3.12 10.10
N TYR A 274 3.83 4.34 10.38
CA TYR A 274 4.67 5.11 9.46
C TYR A 274 5.92 5.66 10.13
N SER A 275 6.95 5.88 9.31
CA SER A 275 8.18 6.57 9.73
C SER A 275 8.96 5.89 10.86
N GLY A 276 8.70 4.61 11.10
CA GLY A 276 9.41 3.76 12.04
C GLY A 276 10.02 2.53 11.36
N ILE A 277 10.92 1.87 12.08
CA ILE A 277 11.55 0.60 11.72
C ILE A 277 11.39 -0.37 12.89
N ASP A 278 11.30 -1.65 12.64
CA ASP A 278 11.21 -2.65 13.70
C ASP A 278 12.53 -2.84 14.44
N VAL A 279 12.44 -3.42 15.62
CA VAL A 279 13.58 -3.53 16.54
C VAL A 279 14.69 -4.39 15.94
N ASP A 280 14.34 -5.50 15.31
CA ASP A 280 15.29 -6.45 14.72
C ASP A 280 16.00 -5.87 13.49
N GLU A 281 15.29 -5.21 12.57
CA GLU A 281 15.92 -4.50 11.47
C GLU A 281 16.75 -3.32 11.95
N SER A 282 16.31 -2.61 12.98
CA SER A 282 17.11 -1.54 13.58
C SER A 282 18.42 -2.07 14.14
N GLN A 283 18.39 -3.22 14.83
CA GLN A 283 19.58 -3.87 15.35
C GLN A 283 20.50 -4.38 14.24
N ALA A 284 19.94 -5.03 13.21
CA ALA A 284 20.70 -5.51 12.06
C ALA A 284 21.39 -4.35 11.32
N LEU A 285 20.66 -3.26 11.08
CA LEU A 285 21.19 -2.08 10.42
C LEU A 285 22.33 -1.43 11.22
N TYR A 286 22.14 -1.29 12.55
CA TYR A 286 23.16 -0.71 13.40
C TYR A 286 24.40 -1.61 13.51
N SER A 287 24.22 -2.93 13.52
CA SER A 287 25.33 -3.89 13.50
C SER A 287 26.17 -3.74 12.23
N LEU A 288 25.54 -3.66 11.05
CA LEU A 288 26.24 -3.42 9.77
C LEU A 288 27.02 -2.10 9.79
N PHE A 289 26.44 -1.04 10.34
CA PHE A 289 27.11 0.24 10.50
C PHE A 289 28.32 0.13 11.42
N TYR A 290 28.16 -0.46 12.61
CA TYR A 290 29.20 -0.58 13.62
C TYR A 290 30.36 -1.47 13.17
N GLU A 291 30.08 -2.62 12.57
CA GLU A 291 31.12 -3.51 12.02
C GLU A 291 31.97 -2.83 10.94
N GLY A 292 31.37 -1.95 10.14
CA GLY A 292 32.10 -1.12 9.20
C GLY A 292 33.11 -0.20 9.87
N LEU A 293 32.77 0.37 11.04
CA LEU A 293 33.68 1.19 11.85
C LEU A 293 34.81 0.34 12.46
N VAL A 294 34.48 -0.83 13.02
CA VAL A 294 35.46 -1.74 13.64
C VAL A 294 36.48 -2.24 12.61
N SER A 295 36.04 -2.62 11.41
CA SER A 295 36.91 -3.08 10.32
C SER A 295 37.67 -1.96 9.61
N ASN A 296 37.41 -0.70 9.94
CA ASN A 296 37.86 0.49 9.21
C ASN A 296 37.52 0.45 7.70
N GLN A 297 36.37 -0.17 7.38
CA GLN A 297 35.83 -0.27 6.03
C GLN A 297 34.33 0.08 6.05
N PRO A 298 33.96 1.33 6.36
CA PRO A 298 32.56 1.73 6.46
C PRO A 298 31.91 1.70 5.07
N ARG A 299 30.90 0.83 4.91
CA ARG A 299 30.09 0.73 3.69
C ARG A 299 28.74 1.45 3.80
N LEU A 300 28.37 1.88 5.00
CA LEU A 300 27.16 2.63 5.27
C LEU A 300 27.51 4.03 5.80
N ALA A 301 27.08 5.06 5.09
CA ALA A 301 27.14 6.45 5.52
C ALA A 301 25.75 6.95 5.92
N LEU A 302 25.63 7.68 7.03
CA LEU A 302 24.38 8.26 7.51
C LEU A 302 24.40 9.77 7.35
N LYS A 303 23.47 10.31 6.56
CA LYS A 303 23.18 11.75 6.46
C LYS A 303 21.86 12.04 7.16
N ILE A 304 21.95 12.32 8.46
CA ILE A 304 20.82 12.70 9.32
C ILE A 304 20.50 14.19 9.17
N PHE A 305 19.30 14.62 9.53
CA PHE A 305 18.85 16.02 9.42
C PHE A 305 19.14 16.63 8.04
N THR A 306 19.03 15.83 6.98
CA THR A 306 19.45 16.21 5.64
C THR A 306 18.25 16.29 4.71
N HIS A 307 18.04 17.46 4.11
CA HIS A 307 17.03 17.69 3.07
C HIS A 307 17.69 17.64 1.70
N ILE A 308 17.01 17.04 0.73
CA ILE A 308 17.39 17.09 -0.68
C ILE A 308 16.71 18.32 -1.27
N GLU A 309 17.50 19.34 -1.65
CA GLU A 309 17.00 20.55 -2.29
C GLU A 309 16.70 20.33 -3.78
N SER A 310 17.58 19.60 -4.46
CA SER A 310 17.44 19.25 -5.87
C SER A 310 18.23 18.00 -6.21
N ALA A 311 17.91 17.42 -7.36
CA ALA A 311 18.67 16.31 -7.92
C ALA A 311 19.04 16.64 -9.38
N SER A 312 20.22 16.21 -9.80
CA SER A 312 20.71 16.36 -11.18
C SER A 312 21.39 15.08 -11.64
N GLN A 313 21.62 14.95 -12.93
CA GLN A 313 22.20 13.77 -13.54
C GLN A 313 23.33 14.15 -14.47
N THR A 314 24.42 13.42 -14.36
CA THR A 314 25.48 13.32 -15.38
C THR A 314 25.34 12.00 -16.16
N PRO A 315 26.09 11.77 -17.25
CA PRO A 315 26.07 10.47 -17.93
C PRO A 315 26.34 9.28 -16.98
N ASP A 316 27.23 9.48 -15.99
CA ASP A 316 27.71 8.40 -15.14
C ASP A 316 27.02 8.35 -13.76
N LYS A 317 26.64 9.49 -13.18
CA LYS A 317 26.18 9.61 -11.80
C LYS A 317 24.91 10.44 -11.65
N LEU A 318 24.15 10.12 -10.61
CA LEU A 318 23.14 10.98 -10.02
C LEU A 318 23.78 11.84 -8.93
N ILE A 319 23.45 13.11 -8.88
CA ILE A 319 23.96 14.05 -7.90
C ILE A 319 22.78 14.61 -7.09
N LEU A 320 22.75 14.31 -5.80
CA LEU A 320 21.74 14.83 -4.87
C LEU A 320 22.34 16.04 -4.13
N HIS A 321 21.79 17.22 -4.38
CA HIS A 321 22.18 18.43 -3.67
C HIS A 321 21.41 18.50 -2.35
N THR A 322 22.14 18.53 -1.26
CA THR A 322 21.58 18.39 0.09
C THR A 322 21.90 19.57 0.97
N CYS A 323 21.02 19.85 1.92
CA CYS A 323 21.16 20.92 2.92
C CYS A 323 20.75 20.41 4.31
N ASP A 324 21.53 20.72 5.32
CA ASP A 324 21.11 20.64 6.71
C ASP A 324 20.27 21.88 7.05
N PRO A 325 18.99 21.78 7.41
CA PRO A 325 18.13 22.93 7.62
C PRO A 325 18.46 23.72 8.89
N TYR A 326 19.27 23.17 9.81
CA TYR A 326 19.63 23.81 11.08
C TYR A 326 20.95 24.60 10.97
N THR A 327 21.93 24.03 10.25
CA THR A 327 23.23 24.67 10.04
C THR A 327 23.33 25.43 8.73
N LEU A 328 22.40 25.19 7.81
CA LEU A 328 22.38 25.69 6.42
C LEU A 328 23.60 25.22 5.60
N GLU A 329 24.30 24.20 6.08
CA GLU A 329 25.41 23.59 5.37
C GLU A 329 24.91 22.82 4.15
N ARG A 330 25.48 23.12 2.98
CA ARG A 330 25.19 22.44 1.72
C ARG A 330 26.27 21.45 1.37
N SER A 331 25.85 20.30 0.87
CA SER A 331 26.73 19.26 0.36
C SER A 331 26.08 18.51 -0.81
N SER A 332 26.81 17.58 -1.40
CA SER A 332 26.24 16.70 -2.43
C SER A 332 26.54 15.24 -2.13
N VAL A 333 25.66 14.37 -2.64
CA VAL A 333 25.84 12.91 -2.63
C VAL A 333 25.79 12.43 -4.06
N GLU A 334 26.84 11.75 -4.49
CA GLU A 334 26.89 11.08 -5.80
C GLU A 334 26.46 9.61 -5.64
N ALA A 335 25.62 9.13 -6.55
CA ALA A 335 25.14 7.75 -6.55
C ALA A 335 24.97 7.21 -7.96
N ASP A 336 25.10 5.89 -8.11
CA ASP A 336 24.74 5.16 -9.33
C ASP A 336 23.24 4.95 -9.41
N TYR A 337 22.60 4.66 -8.27
CA TYR A 337 21.17 4.45 -8.10
C TYR A 337 20.67 5.13 -6.83
N VAL A 338 19.46 5.67 -6.89
CA VAL A 338 18.76 6.28 -5.78
C VAL A 338 17.48 5.48 -5.50
N PHE A 339 17.36 4.93 -4.29
CA PHE A 339 16.17 4.21 -3.84
C PHE A 339 15.33 5.11 -2.94
N LEU A 340 14.06 5.28 -3.30
CA LEU A 340 13.11 6.12 -2.57
C LEU A 340 12.27 5.24 -1.63
N GLY A 341 12.70 5.11 -0.38
CA GLY A 341 11.93 4.56 0.74
C GLY A 341 11.02 5.61 1.38
N THR A 342 10.31 6.36 0.55
CA THR A 342 9.53 7.55 0.90
C THR A 342 8.06 7.26 1.19
N GLY A 343 7.67 5.97 1.14
CA GLY A 343 6.33 5.50 1.42
C GLY A 343 5.33 5.84 0.31
N TYR A 344 4.06 5.87 0.69
CA TYR A 344 2.96 6.04 -0.26
C TYR A 344 2.07 7.21 0.17
N LYS A 345 1.29 7.73 -0.77
CA LYS A 345 0.27 8.76 -0.54
C LYS A 345 -1.10 8.29 -1.01
N GLN A 346 -2.13 8.82 -0.40
CA GLN A 346 -3.51 8.68 -0.85
C GLN A 346 -3.95 9.99 -1.50
N ASP A 347 -4.54 9.91 -2.67
CA ASP A 347 -5.06 11.08 -3.36
C ASP A 347 -6.33 11.59 -2.67
N TYR A 348 -6.50 12.90 -2.61
CA TYR A 348 -7.69 13.55 -2.05
C TYR A 348 -8.97 13.20 -2.81
N VAL A 349 -8.86 13.14 -4.13
CA VAL A 349 -9.86 12.61 -5.06
C VAL A 349 -9.13 11.55 -5.89
N PRO A 350 -9.54 10.27 -5.83
CA PRO A 350 -8.91 9.25 -6.68
C PRO A 350 -8.94 9.66 -8.16
N PRO A 351 -7.82 9.61 -8.90
CA PRO A 351 -7.75 10.07 -10.30
C PRO A 351 -8.80 9.43 -11.22
N LEU A 352 -9.15 8.17 -10.99
CA LEU A 352 -10.20 7.46 -11.74
C LEU A 352 -11.59 8.10 -11.61
N LEU A 353 -11.81 8.93 -10.58
CA LEU A 353 -13.09 9.62 -10.37
C LEU A 353 -13.13 11.04 -10.97
N SER A 354 -12.13 11.45 -11.74
CA SER A 354 -12.01 12.82 -12.29
C SER A 354 -13.25 13.25 -13.09
N GLN A 355 -13.82 12.35 -13.91
CA GLN A 355 -15.03 12.63 -14.70
C GLN A 355 -16.30 12.69 -13.85
N LEU A 356 -16.26 12.17 -12.63
CA LEU A 356 -17.38 12.13 -11.70
C LEU A 356 -17.34 13.28 -10.69
N GLN A 357 -16.27 14.06 -10.66
CA GLN A 357 -16.05 15.14 -9.69
C GLN A 357 -17.21 16.12 -9.53
N PRO A 358 -17.96 16.52 -10.60
CA PRO A 358 -19.12 17.42 -10.46
C PRO A 358 -20.24 16.89 -9.55
N TRP A 359 -20.30 15.59 -9.32
CA TRP A 359 -21.32 14.94 -8.48
C TRP A 359 -20.81 14.49 -7.13
N LEU A 360 -19.50 14.57 -6.86
CA LEU A 360 -18.89 14.18 -5.60
C LEU A 360 -18.99 15.31 -4.57
N SER A 361 -19.37 14.99 -3.33
CA SER A 361 -19.27 15.93 -2.22
C SER A 361 -17.83 15.99 -1.72
N LEU A 362 -17.28 17.20 -1.64
CA LEU A 362 -15.93 17.43 -1.12
C LEU A 362 -15.97 18.04 0.27
N GLY A 363 -15.04 17.66 1.12
CA GLY A 363 -14.80 18.26 2.43
C GLY A 363 -14.09 19.61 2.36
N SER A 364 -13.90 20.24 3.51
CA SER A 364 -13.14 21.50 3.64
C SER A 364 -11.68 21.40 3.22
N ASP A 365 -11.17 20.20 3.12
CA ASP A 365 -9.82 19.83 2.68
C ASP A 365 -9.74 19.48 1.18
N ASN A 366 -10.83 19.70 0.42
CA ASN A 366 -11.01 19.30 -0.97
C ASN A 366 -10.90 17.78 -1.23
N GLY A 367 -10.95 16.95 -0.18
CA GLY A 367 -11.03 15.50 -0.31
C GLY A 367 -12.47 15.01 -0.42
N VAL A 368 -12.67 13.85 -1.05
CA VAL A 368 -14.00 13.22 -1.12
C VAL A 368 -14.55 12.95 0.28
N GLN A 369 -15.84 13.23 0.45
CA GLN A 369 -16.55 12.86 1.68
C GLN A 369 -16.94 11.39 1.63
N VAL A 370 -16.61 10.66 2.71
CA VAL A 370 -16.84 9.22 2.83
C VAL A 370 -17.78 8.99 4.03
N GLU A 371 -18.88 8.31 3.79
CA GLU A 371 -19.83 7.89 4.82
C GLU A 371 -19.24 6.78 5.70
N GLN A 372 -19.80 6.53 6.86
CA GLN A 372 -19.31 5.52 7.81
C GLN A 372 -19.25 4.09 7.22
N ASN A 373 -20.07 3.79 6.22
CA ASN A 373 -20.08 2.52 5.48
C ASN A 373 -19.15 2.51 4.26
N TYR A 374 -18.23 3.48 4.17
CA TYR A 374 -17.24 3.65 3.09
C TYR A 374 -17.82 4.09 1.74
N ARG A 375 -19.10 4.44 1.66
CA ARG A 375 -19.71 5.03 0.47
C ARG A 375 -19.28 6.48 0.31
N LEU A 376 -19.04 6.92 -0.92
CA LEU A 376 -18.81 8.33 -1.22
C LEU A 376 -20.16 9.08 -1.16
N THR A 377 -20.14 10.25 -0.55
CA THR A 377 -21.29 11.15 -0.57
C THR A 377 -21.38 11.83 -1.94
N THR A 378 -22.55 11.73 -2.58
CA THR A 378 -22.77 12.21 -3.94
C THR A 378 -24.02 13.08 -4.02
N ALA A 379 -24.16 13.84 -5.13
CA ALA A 379 -25.35 14.65 -5.41
C ALA A 379 -26.60 13.77 -5.53
N PRO A 380 -27.80 14.27 -5.20
CA PRO A 380 -29.07 13.49 -5.27
C PRO A 380 -29.41 12.96 -6.67
N SER A 381 -28.91 13.59 -7.73
CA SER A 381 -29.08 13.15 -9.12
C SER A 381 -28.12 12.03 -9.55
N PHE A 382 -27.24 11.56 -8.64
CA PHE A 382 -26.27 10.50 -8.88
C PHE A 382 -26.73 9.24 -8.15
N ARG A 383 -27.26 8.27 -8.88
CA ARG A 383 -27.88 7.04 -8.33
C ARG A 383 -26.88 5.93 -8.05
N PRO A 384 -25.78 5.76 -8.81
CA PRO A 384 -24.79 4.73 -8.53
C PRO A 384 -24.16 4.88 -7.15
N ALA A 385 -23.71 3.77 -6.55
CA ALA A 385 -22.94 3.83 -5.32
C ALA A 385 -21.44 3.64 -5.62
N ILE A 386 -20.60 4.48 -5.03
CA ILE A 386 -19.14 4.35 -5.11
C ILE A 386 -18.61 4.14 -3.71
N PHE A 387 -17.82 3.10 -3.51
CA PHE A 387 -17.21 2.76 -2.22
C PHE A 387 -15.69 2.82 -2.31
N VAL A 388 -15.05 3.23 -1.23
CA VAL A 388 -13.59 3.17 -1.07
C VAL A 388 -13.21 1.98 -0.19
N ASN A 389 -12.25 1.18 -0.63
CA ASN A 389 -11.79 -0.02 0.06
C ASN A 389 -10.27 0.02 0.25
N GLY A 390 -9.83 0.62 1.37
CA GLY A 390 -8.41 0.82 1.70
C GLY A 390 -7.84 2.19 1.31
N LEU A 391 -8.72 3.15 0.99
CA LEU A 391 -8.38 4.54 0.67
C LEU A 391 -9.07 5.51 1.64
N SER A 392 -9.33 5.09 2.87
CA SER A 392 -10.21 5.79 3.81
C SER A 392 -9.52 6.23 5.11
N GLU A 393 -8.19 6.21 5.18
CA GLU A 393 -7.44 6.60 6.39
C GLU A 393 -7.83 8.00 6.91
N ARG A 394 -7.97 8.97 6.01
CA ARG A 394 -8.33 10.36 6.37
C ARG A 394 -9.71 10.49 6.98
N SER A 395 -10.63 9.60 6.63
CA SER A 395 -12.02 9.61 7.11
C SER A 395 -12.28 8.63 8.25
N HIS A 396 -11.56 7.49 8.29
CA HIS A 396 -11.83 6.36 9.18
C HIS A 396 -10.68 6.03 10.15
N GLY A 397 -9.51 6.65 10.00
CA GLY A 397 -8.37 6.49 10.88
C GLY A 397 -7.29 5.56 10.34
N ILE A 398 -6.16 5.49 11.05
CA ILE A 398 -4.91 4.86 10.61
C ILE A 398 -5.05 3.36 10.24
N GLY A 399 -5.95 2.64 10.89
CA GLY A 399 -6.20 1.21 10.60
C GLY A 399 -6.89 0.96 9.24
N GLU A 400 -7.42 2.00 8.61
CA GLU A 400 -8.12 1.98 7.33
C GLU A 400 -7.25 2.45 6.15
N GLY A 401 -5.96 2.65 6.41
CA GLY A 401 -4.95 2.92 5.40
C GLY A 401 -4.32 1.63 4.85
N GLN A 402 -3.00 1.63 4.75
CA GLN A 402 -2.21 0.48 4.27
C GLN A 402 -1.97 -0.53 5.40
N SER A 403 -3.04 -1.20 5.85
CA SER A 403 -2.97 -2.14 6.97
C SER A 403 -3.94 -3.31 6.76
N PHE A 404 -3.53 -4.50 7.18
CA PHE A 404 -4.42 -5.67 7.27
C PHE A 404 -5.38 -5.59 8.47
N SER A 405 -5.14 -4.70 9.44
CA SER A 405 -5.81 -4.71 10.74
C SER A 405 -7.34 -4.67 10.68
N LEU A 406 -7.91 -3.84 9.80
CA LEU A 406 -9.35 -3.66 9.68
C LEU A 406 -9.93 -4.14 8.34
N LEU A 407 -9.09 -4.67 7.47
CA LEU A 407 -9.44 -5.08 6.11
C LEU A 407 -10.60 -6.08 6.07
N ALA A 408 -10.58 -7.12 6.89
CA ALA A 408 -11.65 -8.11 6.96
C ALA A 408 -12.97 -7.51 7.48
N MET A 409 -12.92 -6.65 8.50
CA MET A 409 -14.09 -5.97 9.07
C MET A 409 -14.73 -5.02 8.05
N ARG A 410 -13.92 -4.22 7.36
CA ARG A 410 -14.35 -3.33 6.27
C ARG A 410 -15.04 -4.11 5.15
N ALA A 411 -14.47 -5.25 4.72
CA ALA A 411 -15.07 -6.10 3.70
C ALA A 411 -16.48 -6.56 4.07
N GLY A 412 -16.74 -6.88 5.35
CA GLY A 412 -18.08 -7.19 5.85
C GLY A 412 -19.06 -6.01 5.75
N ILE A 413 -18.62 -4.81 6.13
CA ILE A 413 -19.45 -3.58 6.05
C ILE A 413 -19.78 -3.27 4.58
N LEU A 414 -18.79 -3.36 3.68
CA LEU A 414 -19.00 -3.15 2.25
C LEU A 414 -20.00 -4.16 1.68
N THR A 415 -19.85 -5.44 2.00
CA THR A 415 -20.77 -6.50 1.53
C THR A 415 -22.21 -6.20 1.95
N HIS A 416 -22.45 -5.81 3.20
CA HIS A 416 -23.79 -5.46 3.69
C HIS A 416 -24.35 -4.17 3.06
N SER A 417 -23.48 -3.25 2.64
CA SER A 417 -23.90 -1.98 2.03
C SER A 417 -24.15 -2.09 0.52
N LEU A 418 -23.58 -3.11 -0.13
CA LEU A 418 -23.71 -3.38 -1.56
C LEU A 418 -24.98 -4.18 -1.88
N PHE A 419 -25.37 -5.06 -0.99
CA PHE A 419 -26.44 -6.05 -1.13
C PHE A 419 -27.26 -6.10 0.17
#